data_a1d6c43d9eabcc21901909594c3a1ac0
#
_entry.id   a1d6c43d9eabcc21901909594c3a1ac0
#
_cell.length_a   1.000
_cell.length_b   1.000
_cell.length_c   1.000
_cell.angle_alpha   90.00
_cell.angle_beta   90.00
_cell.angle_gamma   90.00
#
_symmetry.space_group_name_H-M   'P 1'
#
loop_
_entity.id
_entity.type
_entity.pdbx_description
1 polymer ?
#
loop_
_entity_poly.entity_id
_entity_poly.type
_entity_poly.pdbx_seq_one_letter_code
_entity_poly.pdbx_strand_id
1 'polypeptide(L)' 'VRELNDIKLIEETRVLKSLSPRLRETAEMRLLHPEVSLKDLGKLLDSPIGKSGVNHRLRRITEIATDIRNQEELQ' A
#
# COMPACT_ATOMS: atom_id res chain seq x y z
N VAL A 1 -6.25 11.90 -1.03
CA VAL A 1 -6.55 10.75 -1.71
C VAL A 1 -6.59 9.56 -0.78
N ARG A 2 -7.65 8.78 -0.87
CA ARG A 2 -7.96 7.71 0.07
C ARG A 2 -6.85 6.65 0.19
N GLU A 3 -6.30 6.24 -0.94
CA GLU A 3 -5.24 5.24 -0.99
C GLU A 3 -4.02 5.65 -0.16
N LEU A 4 -3.56 6.89 -0.31
CA LEU A 4 -2.40 7.38 0.43
C LEU A 4 -2.70 7.48 1.92
N ASN A 5 -3.92 7.86 2.29
CA ASN A 5 -4.32 7.94 3.69
C ASN A 5 -4.30 6.55 4.33
N ASP A 6 -4.75 5.52 3.61
CA ASP A 6 -4.74 4.16 4.11
C ASP A 6 -3.31 3.65 4.31
N ILE A 7 -2.39 3.96 3.38
CA ILE A 7 -0.99 3.58 3.51
C ILE A 7 -0.35 4.27 4.72
N LYS A 8 -0.64 5.55 4.91
CA LYS A 8 -0.13 6.30 6.06
C LYS A 8 -0.65 5.72 7.38
N LEU A 9 -1.90 5.31 7.41
CA LEU A 9 -2.48 4.68 8.61
C LEU A 9 -1.74 3.41 8.96
N ILE A 10 -1.44 2.57 7.98
CA ILE A 10 -0.68 1.33 8.19
C ILE A 10 0.69 1.64 8.75
N GLU A 11 1.37 2.64 8.20
CA GLU A 11 2.68 3.05 8.67
C GLU A 11 2.65 3.54 10.12
N GLU A 12 1.67 4.38 10.45
CA GLU A 12 1.51 4.94 11.78
C GLU A 12 1.16 3.88 12.84
N THR A 13 0.44 2.84 12.46
CA THR A 13 0.05 1.77 13.37
C THR A 13 1.09 0.67 13.48
N ARG A 14 2.23 0.83 12.82
CA ARG A 14 3.32 -0.15 12.78
C ARG A 14 2.96 -1.47 12.09
N VAL A 15 1.84 -1.50 11.40
CA VAL A 15 1.41 -2.71 10.71
C VAL A 15 2.17 -2.92 9.41
N LEU A 16 2.86 -1.87 8.94
CA LEU A 16 3.71 -1.99 7.76
C LEU A 16 4.65 -3.19 7.86
N LYS A 17 5.15 -3.48 9.06
CA LYS A 17 6.05 -4.61 9.29
C LYS A 17 5.39 -5.96 9.09
N SER A 18 4.08 -6.05 9.22
CA SER A 18 3.35 -7.31 9.04
C SER A 18 2.89 -7.54 7.60
N LEU A 19 3.09 -6.55 6.72
CA LEU A 19 2.83 -6.73 5.30
C LEU A 19 3.90 -7.63 4.69
N SER A 20 3.51 -8.41 3.68
CA SER A 20 4.50 -9.18 2.94
C SER A 20 5.53 -8.22 2.32
N PRO A 21 6.76 -8.67 2.04
CA PRO A 21 7.78 -7.80 1.44
C PRO A 21 7.31 -7.11 0.17
N ARG A 22 6.53 -7.80 -0.66
CA ARG A 22 6.01 -7.24 -1.91
C ARG A 22 5.00 -6.13 -1.67
N LEU A 23 4.09 -6.31 -0.71
CA LEU A 23 3.11 -5.28 -0.37
C LEU A 23 3.78 -4.09 0.30
N ARG A 24 4.76 -4.35 1.17
CA ARG A 24 5.51 -3.30 1.84
C ARG A 24 6.25 -2.42 0.83
N GLU A 25 6.96 -3.04 -0.11
CA GLU A 25 7.68 -2.32 -1.15
C GLU A 25 6.73 -1.43 -1.95
N THR A 26 5.59 -1.98 -2.36
CA THR A 26 4.60 -1.24 -3.13
C THR A 26 4.08 -0.03 -2.34
N ALA A 27 3.78 -0.23 -1.05
CA ALA A 27 3.31 0.85 -0.19
C ALA A 27 4.38 1.93 -0.03
N GLU A 28 5.63 1.55 0.21
CA GLU A 28 6.74 2.49 0.37
C GLU A 28 6.96 3.30 -0.89
N MET A 29 6.96 2.64 -2.06
CA MET A 29 7.16 3.33 -3.33
C MET A 29 6.00 4.28 -3.63
N ARG A 30 4.78 3.92 -3.25
CA ARG A 30 3.63 4.80 -3.44
C ARG A 30 3.72 6.05 -2.57
N LEU A 31 4.23 5.90 -1.35
CA LEU A 31 4.44 7.05 -0.47
C LEU A 31 5.53 7.98 -0.98
N LEU A 32 6.60 7.41 -1.56
CA LEU A 32 7.69 8.20 -2.13
C LEU A 32 7.32 8.88 -3.43
N HIS A 33 6.43 8.27 -4.21
CA HIS A 33 6.06 8.74 -5.52
C HIS A 33 4.53 8.84 -5.66
N PRO A 34 3.88 9.75 -4.92
CA PRO A 34 2.42 9.81 -4.90
C PRO A 34 1.78 10.26 -6.22
N GLU A 35 2.55 10.88 -7.09
CA GLU A 35 2.03 11.45 -8.34
C GLU A 35 2.19 10.55 -9.56
N VAL A 36 2.96 9.47 -9.45
CA VAL A 36 3.18 8.61 -10.61
C VAL A 36 1.96 7.75 -10.89
N SER A 37 1.78 7.38 -12.17
CA SER A 37 0.71 6.47 -12.57
C SER A 37 0.99 5.06 -12.03
N LEU A 38 -0.05 4.21 -12.03
CA LEU A 38 0.12 2.82 -11.61
C LEU A 38 1.13 2.08 -12.49
N LYS A 39 1.13 2.37 -13.78
CA LYS A 39 2.07 1.78 -14.72
C LYS A 39 3.51 2.16 -14.36
N ASP A 40 3.75 3.44 -14.09
CA ASP A 40 5.08 3.91 -13.75
C ASP A 40 5.51 3.41 -12.38
N LEU A 41 4.59 3.34 -11.43
CA LEU A 41 4.88 2.79 -10.11
C LEU A 41 5.40 1.34 -10.22
N GLY A 42 4.76 0.54 -11.06
CA GLY A 42 5.19 -0.84 -11.29
C GLY A 42 6.61 -0.95 -11.81
N LYS A 43 7.06 0.04 -12.58
CA LYS A 43 8.43 0.05 -13.12
C LYS A 43 9.48 0.37 -12.05
N LEU A 44 9.09 1.02 -10.97
CA LEU A 44 10.00 1.41 -9.89
C LEU A 44 10.27 0.29 -8.90
N LEU A 45 9.51 -0.79 -8.96
CA LEU A 45 9.68 -1.91 -8.05
C LEU A 45 10.90 -2.75 -8.43
N ASP A 46 11.50 -3.42 -7.44
CA ASP A 46 12.66 -4.30 -7.68
C ASP A 46 12.35 -5.36 -8.73
N SER A 47 11.17 -5.95 -8.66
CA SER A 47 10.68 -6.84 -9.70
C SER A 47 9.53 -6.13 -10.41
N PRO A 48 9.79 -5.44 -11.52
CA PRO A 48 8.77 -4.66 -12.20
C PRO A 48 7.53 -5.48 -12.56
N ILE A 49 6.36 -4.89 -12.34
CA ILE A 49 5.07 -5.50 -12.66
C ILE A 49 4.22 -4.52 -13.43
N GLY A 50 3.18 -5.02 -14.09
CA GLY A 50 2.27 -4.19 -14.85
C GLY A 50 1.26 -3.46 -13.97
N LYS A 51 0.48 -2.60 -14.59
CA LYS A 51 -0.56 -1.80 -13.94
C LYS A 51 -1.53 -2.66 -13.13
N SER A 52 -1.96 -3.80 -13.69
CA SER A 52 -2.91 -4.68 -13.01
C SER A 52 -2.34 -5.24 -11.72
N GLY A 53 -1.06 -5.61 -11.73
CA GLY A 53 -0.37 -6.12 -10.54
C GLY A 53 -0.26 -5.06 -9.46
N VAL A 54 0.09 -3.83 -9.84
CA VAL A 54 0.16 -2.71 -8.90
C VAL A 54 -1.22 -2.47 -8.28
N ASN A 55 -2.25 -2.41 -9.12
CA ASN A 55 -3.62 -2.17 -8.64
C ASN A 55 -4.05 -3.25 -7.65
N HIS A 56 -3.75 -4.51 -7.95
CA HIS A 56 -4.07 -5.62 -7.06
C HIS A 56 -3.40 -5.45 -5.69
N ARG A 57 -2.11 -5.11 -5.69
CA ARG A 57 -1.38 -4.91 -4.43
C ARG A 57 -1.92 -3.74 -3.63
N LEU A 58 -2.24 -2.62 -4.28
CA LEU A 58 -2.78 -1.46 -3.60
C LEU A 58 -4.16 -1.75 -2.99
N ARG A 59 -4.99 -2.50 -3.71
CA ARG A 59 -6.30 -2.92 -3.18
C ARG A 59 -6.14 -3.80 -1.95
N ARG A 60 -5.17 -4.71 -1.97
CA ARG A 60 -4.90 -5.57 -0.83
C ARG A 60 -4.42 -4.76 0.38
N ILE A 61 -3.57 -3.76 0.15
CA ILE A 61 -3.12 -2.86 1.20
C ILE A 61 -4.31 -2.09 1.81
N THR A 62 -5.22 -1.61 0.97
CA THR A 62 -6.42 -0.91 1.41
C THR A 62 -7.30 -1.83 2.26
N GLU A 63 -7.45 -3.09 1.88
CA GLU A 63 -8.22 -4.06 2.67
C GLU A 63 -7.61 -4.25 4.06
N ILE A 64 -6.28 -4.38 4.12
CA ILE A 64 -5.57 -4.54 5.38
C ILE A 64 -5.75 -3.29 6.25
N ALA A 65 -5.63 -2.10 5.67
CA ALA A 65 -5.82 -0.84 6.39
C ALA A 65 -7.24 -0.74 6.94
N THR A 66 -8.24 -1.16 6.18
CA THR A 66 -9.63 -1.16 6.60
C THR A 66 -9.84 -2.10 7.79
N ASP A 67 -9.26 -3.29 7.75
CA ASP A 67 -9.35 -4.26 8.83
C ASP A 67 -8.75 -3.69 10.12
N ILE A 68 -7.59 -3.05 10.02
CA ILE A 68 -6.92 -2.43 11.16
C ILE A 68 -7.79 -1.33 11.76
N ARG A 69 -8.35 -0.48 10.91
CA ARG A 69 -9.22 0.62 11.35
C ARG A 69 -10.43 0.08 12.07
N ASN A 70 -11.03 -0.98 11.56
CA ASN A 70 -12.18 -1.61 12.20
C ASN A 70 -11.82 -2.20 13.56
N GLN A 71 -10.65 -2.81 13.69
CA GLN A 71 -10.18 -3.34 14.96
C GLN A 71 -9.97 -2.23 16.00
N GLU A 72 -9.42 -1.10 15.59
CA GLU A 72 -9.21 0.03 16.48
C GLU A 72 -10.53 0.63 16.96
N GLU A 73 -11.53 0.69 16.08
CA GLU A 73 -12.85 1.21 16.44
C GLU A 73 -13.60 0.32 17.43
N LEU A 74 -13.30 -0.98 17.41
CA LEU A 74 -13.94 -1.94 18.32
C LEU A 74 -13.32 -1.96 19.70
N GLN A 75 -12.18 -1.33 19.88
CA GLN A 75 -11.50 -1.22 21.16
C GLN A 75 -11.87 0.09 21.85
#